data_58cf1e6bcaadfaaf460385e46dd7a365
#
_entry.id   58cf1e6bcaadfaaf460385e46dd7a365
#
_cell.length_a   1.000
_cell.length_b   1.000
_cell.length_c   1.000
_cell.angle_alpha   90.00
_cell.angle_beta   90.00
_cell.angle_gamma   90.00
#
_symmetry.space_group_name_H-M   'P 1'
#
loop_
_entity.id
_entity.type
_entity.pdbx_description
1 polymer ?
#
loop_
_entity_poly.entity_id
_entity_poly.type
_entity_poly.pdbx_seq_one_letter_code
_entity_poly.pdbx_strand_id
1 'polypeptide(L)'
;MYKRQGDYCEIEGAGRLKNGSINSNVDDPVHIGYGVVCDDFIISSGSHIEDGTMMTRCFVGQACHMGHNYSASDSLFFSNCQEENGEACAIFAGPFTVTHHKSTLLIAGMFSFMNAGSGSNQSNHMYKLGPIHQGALERGAKTTSDSYILWPARIGAFSLVMGRHVNHPDTSDLPFSYLIEDKNTTYLVPGVNLRSVGTIRDAQKWPKRDLRKDPFRLDQINYNLLSPYTIQKMMKGRSILKELERVSGETSETYSYQSAKIKNSALNKGIKFYETAIHKFLGNSVIKRLEEIHFKNDEEVRQRLLPDTSIGQGEWVDISGLIAPKTEIERLMSDIETGVLHTVNQIHDRFAEMHANYYTYEWTWAYGKMLEFYGLDAKTITAKDIINIVHQWQQSVVWLDKMVYEDAKKEFSLSSMTGFGADGSKEEQMLDFEQVRGVFESNPFVTAVLKHIEVKTELGNELVARLSNIYLSLIHISEPTRLRC
;
A
#
# COMPACT_ATOMS: atom_id res chain seq x y z
N MET A 1 29.30 17.26 -26.62
CA MET A 1 27.93 16.74 -26.30
C MET A 1 28.08 15.25 -25.99
N TYR A 2 27.95 14.86 -24.75
CA TYR A 2 28.05 13.44 -24.34
C TYR A 2 26.63 12.88 -24.26
N LYS A 3 26.32 11.91 -25.09
CA LYS A 3 25.08 11.16 -25.07
C LYS A 3 25.44 9.68 -25.21
N ARG A 4 25.05 8.86 -24.23
CA ARG A 4 25.07 7.41 -24.34
C ARG A 4 23.66 6.94 -24.64
N GLN A 5 23.52 6.12 -25.65
CA GLN A 5 22.23 5.58 -26.07
C GLN A 5 22.36 4.07 -26.22
N GLY A 6 21.49 3.34 -25.53
CA GLY A 6 21.37 1.91 -25.69
C GLY A 6 20.72 1.52 -27.04
N ASP A 7 20.71 0.25 -27.33
CA ASP A 7 20.14 -0.30 -28.56
C ASP A 7 18.62 -0.17 -28.59
N TYR A 8 18.04 -0.09 -29.79
CA TYR A 8 16.59 -0.01 -30.04
C TYR A 8 15.90 1.21 -29.46
N CYS A 9 16.62 2.26 -29.09
CA CYS A 9 16.03 3.52 -28.67
C CYS A 9 15.44 4.26 -29.87
N GLU A 10 14.17 4.64 -29.76
CA GLU A 10 13.46 5.45 -30.76
C GLU A 10 13.44 6.91 -30.32
N ILE A 11 13.91 7.81 -31.21
CA ILE A 11 13.90 9.26 -30.94
C ILE A 11 13.28 9.98 -32.12
N GLU A 12 12.12 10.59 -31.92
CA GLU A 12 11.34 11.26 -32.94
C GLU A 12 11.09 12.72 -32.60
N GLY A 13 11.75 13.66 -33.31
CA GLY A 13 11.46 15.07 -33.20
C GLY A 13 11.75 15.73 -31.85
N ALA A 14 12.68 15.18 -31.06
CA ALA A 14 13.10 15.79 -29.82
C ALA A 14 13.75 17.17 -30.05
N GLY A 15 13.39 18.14 -29.21
CA GLY A 15 13.91 19.50 -29.29
C GLY A 15 15.37 19.62 -28.84
N ARG A 16 15.72 18.98 -27.71
CA ARG A 16 17.10 18.97 -27.20
C ARG A 16 17.34 17.82 -26.26
N LEU A 17 18.39 17.05 -26.49
CA LEU A 17 18.91 16.03 -25.57
C LEU A 17 20.39 16.33 -25.31
N LYS A 18 20.73 16.70 -24.07
CA LYS A 18 22.08 17.13 -23.72
C LYS A 18 22.56 16.43 -22.45
N ASN A 19 23.80 15.91 -22.49
CA ASN A 19 24.48 15.28 -21.36
C ASN A 19 23.63 14.20 -20.65
N GLY A 20 23.24 13.15 -21.42
CA GLY A 20 22.33 12.13 -20.90
C GLY A 20 22.72 10.70 -21.24
N SER A 21 22.17 9.76 -20.49
CA SER A 21 22.21 8.33 -20.74
C SER A 21 20.80 7.79 -20.96
N ILE A 22 20.64 6.99 -22.01
CA ILE A 22 19.39 6.31 -22.34
C ILE A 22 19.69 4.80 -22.32
N ASN A 23 19.21 4.12 -21.31
CA ASN A 23 19.42 2.68 -21.08
C ASN A 23 18.33 1.86 -21.76
N SER A 24 18.30 1.93 -23.10
CA SER A 24 17.36 1.19 -23.93
C SER A 24 17.93 -0.18 -24.30
N ASN A 25 17.07 -1.18 -24.50
CA ASN A 25 17.43 -2.51 -24.99
C ASN A 25 16.29 -3.10 -25.85
N VAL A 26 16.54 -4.28 -26.42
CA VAL A 26 15.58 -4.94 -27.32
C VAL A 26 14.32 -5.41 -26.62
N ASP A 27 14.41 -5.80 -25.36
CA ASP A 27 13.30 -6.35 -24.60
C ASP A 27 12.31 -5.26 -24.17
N ASP A 28 12.84 -4.04 -23.88
CA ASP A 28 12.07 -2.91 -23.38
C ASP A 28 12.64 -1.58 -23.89
N PRO A 29 12.37 -1.22 -25.16
CA PRO A 29 12.92 -0.03 -25.79
C PRO A 29 12.46 1.26 -25.11
N VAL A 30 13.31 2.30 -25.17
CA VAL A 30 12.98 3.67 -24.79
C VAL A 30 12.45 4.44 -25.98
N HIS A 31 11.36 5.18 -25.81
CA HIS A 31 10.84 6.09 -26.79
C HIS A 31 10.94 7.56 -26.31
N ILE A 32 11.47 8.45 -27.18
CA ILE A 32 11.54 9.90 -26.93
C ILE A 32 10.86 10.62 -28.08
N GLY A 33 9.75 11.27 -27.80
CA GLY A 33 8.88 11.89 -28.79
C GLY A 33 9.14 13.37 -29.04
N TYR A 34 8.19 13.99 -29.72
CA TYR A 34 8.28 15.35 -30.24
C TYR A 34 8.39 16.41 -29.15
N GLY A 35 9.25 17.42 -29.40
CA GLY A 35 9.38 18.60 -28.57
C GLY A 35 10.06 18.38 -27.22
N VAL A 36 10.49 17.13 -26.89
CA VAL A 36 11.12 16.79 -25.63
C VAL A 36 12.44 17.54 -25.45
N VAL A 37 12.65 18.13 -24.27
CA VAL A 37 13.86 18.86 -23.88
C VAL A 37 14.42 18.24 -22.60
N CYS A 38 15.58 17.57 -22.68
CA CYS A 38 16.25 16.95 -21.54
C CYS A 38 17.69 17.41 -21.43
N ASP A 39 18.08 17.91 -20.26
CA ASP A 39 19.44 18.28 -19.89
C ASP A 39 19.87 17.51 -18.62
N ASP A 40 21.07 16.92 -18.61
CA ASP A 40 21.62 16.16 -17.47
C ASP A 40 20.67 15.07 -16.97
N PHE A 41 20.50 14.01 -17.75
CA PHE A 41 19.44 13.02 -17.49
C PHE A 41 19.91 11.57 -17.61
N ILE A 42 19.19 10.67 -16.93
CA ILE A 42 19.26 9.21 -17.14
C ILE A 42 17.81 8.72 -17.35
N ILE A 43 17.59 7.98 -18.43
CA ILE A 43 16.30 7.36 -18.77
C ILE A 43 16.51 5.85 -18.89
N SER A 44 15.74 5.07 -18.15
CA SER A 44 15.84 3.61 -18.13
C SER A 44 14.85 2.94 -19.09
N SER A 45 15.06 1.64 -19.33
CA SER A 45 14.32 0.82 -20.29
C SER A 45 12.79 0.91 -20.15
N GLY A 46 12.11 0.80 -21.29
CA GLY A 46 10.64 0.81 -21.35
C GLY A 46 9.97 2.14 -21.11
N SER A 47 10.75 3.20 -20.93
CA SER A 47 10.17 4.53 -20.64
C SER A 47 9.82 5.30 -21.92
N HIS A 48 8.69 6.00 -21.87
CA HIS A 48 8.17 6.86 -22.91
C HIS A 48 8.19 8.31 -22.42
N ILE A 49 8.95 9.17 -23.11
CA ILE A 49 9.06 10.60 -22.81
C ILE A 49 8.56 11.35 -24.03
N GLU A 50 7.44 12.04 -23.92
CA GLU A 50 6.68 12.50 -25.07
C GLU A 50 6.16 13.93 -24.91
N ASP A 51 5.62 14.48 -25.99
CA ASP A 51 4.74 15.65 -26.02
C ASP A 51 5.27 16.90 -25.29
N GLY A 52 6.49 17.31 -25.61
CA GLY A 52 7.05 18.56 -25.07
C GLY A 52 7.49 18.48 -23.60
N THR A 53 7.65 17.28 -23.03
CA THR A 53 8.19 17.11 -21.68
C THR A 53 9.55 17.77 -21.53
N MET A 54 9.76 18.48 -20.43
CA MET A 54 11.01 19.19 -20.11
C MET A 54 11.61 18.66 -18.81
N MET A 55 12.86 18.20 -18.86
CA MET A 55 13.56 17.67 -17.69
C MET A 55 14.97 18.23 -17.55
N THR A 56 15.38 18.52 -16.32
CA THR A 56 16.75 18.93 -16.00
C THR A 56 17.22 18.24 -14.72
N ARG A 57 18.38 17.58 -14.78
CA ARG A 57 18.95 16.79 -13.66
C ARG A 57 17.95 15.77 -13.08
N CYS A 58 17.43 14.92 -13.97
CA CYS A 58 16.44 13.91 -13.59
C CYS A 58 16.93 12.48 -13.86
N PHE A 59 16.50 11.57 -12.98
CA PHE A 59 16.56 10.13 -13.22
C PHE A 59 15.13 9.62 -13.48
N VAL A 60 14.98 8.86 -14.56
CA VAL A 60 13.72 8.19 -14.93
C VAL A 60 13.95 6.71 -14.93
N GLY A 61 13.26 5.99 -14.05
CA GLY A 61 13.29 4.55 -13.88
C GLY A 61 12.63 3.80 -15.02
N GLN A 62 12.41 2.49 -14.83
CA GLN A 62 11.88 1.62 -15.87
C GLN A 62 10.38 1.81 -16.09
N ALA A 63 9.94 1.73 -17.35
CA ALA A 63 8.54 1.78 -17.77
C ALA A 63 7.78 3.02 -17.24
N CYS A 64 8.47 4.16 -17.14
CA CYS A 64 7.83 5.44 -16.83
C CYS A 64 7.22 6.04 -18.08
N HIS A 65 6.13 6.79 -17.89
CA HIS A 65 5.51 7.58 -18.96
C HIS A 65 5.44 9.05 -18.54
N MET A 66 6.02 9.94 -19.35
CA MET A 66 6.01 11.39 -19.13
C MET A 66 5.54 12.08 -20.40
N GLY A 67 4.55 12.95 -20.28
CA GLY A 67 3.96 13.57 -21.46
C GLY A 67 3.19 14.85 -21.17
N HIS A 68 2.55 15.37 -22.22
CA HIS A 68 1.64 16.52 -22.15
C HIS A 68 2.26 17.77 -21.50
N ASN A 69 3.51 18.09 -21.88
CA ASN A 69 4.28 19.23 -21.37
C ASN A 69 4.60 19.15 -19.85
N TYR A 70 4.76 17.95 -19.30
CA TYR A 70 5.23 17.81 -17.92
C TYR A 70 6.61 18.46 -17.75
N SER A 71 6.84 19.14 -16.63
CA SER A 71 8.13 19.73 -16.33
C SER A 71 8.72 19.16 -15.04
N ALA A 72 10.01 18.79 -15.07
CA ALA A 72 10.69 18.25 -13.91
C ALA A 72 12.11 18.79 -13.75
N SER A 73 12.52 19.05 -12.51
CA SER A 73 13.91 19.39 -12.19
C SER A 73 14.36 18.71 -10.90
N ASP A 74 15.65 18.33 -10.87
CA ASP A 74 16.31 17.78 -9.67
C ASP A 74 15.54 16.60 -9.06
N SER A 75 14.95 15.71 -9.89
CA SER A 75 13.95 14.74 -9.46
C SER A 75 14.30 13.31 -9.87
N LEU A 76 13.87 12.36 -9.03
CA LEU A 76 14.00 10.93 -9.27
C LEU A 76 12.62 10.33 -9.44
N PHE A 77 12.43 9.60 -10.54
CA PHE A 77 11.19 8.87 -10.84
C PHE A 77 11.54 7.37 -10.95
N PHE A 78 10.95 6.57 -10.08
CA PHE A 78 11.15 5.13 -10.09
C PHE A 78 10.14 4.42 -11.00
N SER A 79 10.17 3.11 -11.05
CA SER A 79 9.43 2.34 -12.06
C SER A 79 7.93 2.63 -12.11
N ASN A 80 7.38 2.64 -13.31
CA ASN A 80 5.95 2.79 -13.59
C ASN A 80 5.34 4.13 -13.10
N CYS A 81 6.14 5.17 -12.93
CA CYS A 81 5.62 6.52 -12.73
C CYS A 81 4.92 7.02 -14.00
N GLN A 82 3.81 7.75 -13.83
CA GLN A 82 3.04 8.35 -14.92
C GLN A 82 2.84 9.83 -14.63
N GLU A 83 3.52 10.69 -15.39
CA GLU A 83 3.64 12.10 -15.08
C GLU A 83 3.20 12.94 -16.28
N GLU A 84 2.05 13.59 -16.16
CA GLU A 84 1.45 14.37 -17.22
C GLU A 84 0.98 15.74 -16.69
N ASN A 85 1.08 16.78 -17.54
CA ASN A 85 0.49 18.11 -17.31
C ASN A 85 0.86 18.83 -16.02
N GLY A 86 1.83 18.37 -15.25
CA GLY A 86 2.19 18.91 -13.93
C GLY A 86 3.61 19.43 -13.86
N GLU A 87 4.03 19.73 -12.64
CA GLU A 87 5.39 20.15 -12.32
C GLU A 87 5.95 19.37 -11.13
N ALA A 88 7.21 18.97 -11.24
CA ALA A 88 7.98 18.38 -10.15
C ALA A 88 9.30 19.12 -9.95
N CYS A 89 9.66 19.36 -8.70
CA CYS A 89 10.96 19.92 -8.35
C CYS A 89 11.50 19.28 -7.06
N ALA A 90 12.69 18.72 -7.13
CA ALA A 90 13.39 18.10 -6.02
C ALA A 90 12.57 16.98 -5.33
N ILE A 91 11.95 16.11 -6.10
CA ILE A 91 11.14 15.01 -5.57
C ILE A 91 11.83 13.66 -5.68
N PHE A 92 11.41 12.76 -4.81
CA PHE A 92 11.65 11.32 -4.86
C PHE A 92 10.30 10.65 -5.15
N ALA A 93 10.02 10.42 -6.41
CA ALA A 93 8.81 9.72 -6.86
C ALA A 93 9.09 8.22 -6.92
N GLY A 94 8.74 7.49 -5.85
CA GLY A 94 8.80 6.04 -5.81
C GLY A 94 7.83 5.40 -6.80
N PRO A 95 7.90 4.07 -6.99
CA PRO A 95 7.12 3.36 -8.00
C PRO A 95 5.64 3.70 -7.98
N PHE A 96 5.02 3.78 -9.18
CA PHE A 96 3.59 4.08 -9.33
C PHE A 96 3.16 5.43 -8.77
N THR A 97 4.04 6.42 -8.70
CA THR A 97 3.63 7.81 -8.49
C THR A 97 2.98 8.33 -9.77
N VAL A 98 1.80 8.96 -9.64
CA VAL A 98 0.96 9.30 -10.79
C VAL A 98 0.40 10.71 -10.67
N THR A 99 0.59 11.50 -11.72
CA THR A 99 -0.07 12.78 -11.98
C THR A 99 -0.61 12.81 -13.41
N HIS A 100 -1.92 12.98 -13.60
CA HIS A 100 -2.50 13.01 -14.95
C HIS A 100 -3.10 14.35 -15.32
N HIS A 101 -3.31 15.25 -14.36
CA HIS A 101 -4.12 16.44 -14.56
C HIS A 101 -3.29 17.72 -14.42
N LYS A 102 -3.70 18.75 -15.15
CA LYS A 102 -3.08 20.08 -15.10
C LYS A 102 -3.07 20.65 -13.68
N SER A 103 -2.09 21.52 -13.42
CA SER A 103 -1.92 22.26 -12.18
C SER A 103 -1.56 21.42 -10.95
N THR A 104 -1.09 20.18 -11.14
CA THR A 104 -0.53 19.39 -10.05
C THR A 104 0.92 19.82 -9.79
N LEU A 105 1.26 20.08 -8.53
CA LEU A 105 2.57 20.56 -8.13
C LEU A 105 3.16 19.66 -7.04
N LEU A 106 4.26 18.99 -7.37
CA LEU A 106 5.02 18.14 -6.45
C LEU A 106 6.38 18.78 -6.16
N ILE A 107 6.57 19.33 -4.98
CA ILE A 107 7.81 20.03 -4.59
C ILE A 107 8.43 19.40 -3.36
N ALA A 108 9.69 19.00 -3.44
CA ALA A 108 10.53 18.56 -2.35
C ALA A 108 9.88 17.53 -1.42
N GLY A 109 9.29 16.49 -2.02
CA GLY A 109 8.57 15.42 -1.31
C GLY A 109 9.03 14.02 -1.70
N MET A 110 8.73 13.05 -0.84
CA MET A 110 8.87 11.63 -1.11
C MET A 110 7.48 11.02 -1.30
N PHE A 111 7.33 10.26 -2.37
CA PHE A 111 6.06 9.63 -2.74
C PHE A 111 6.30 8.16 -3.12
N SER A 112 5.31 7.31 -2.99
CA SER A 112 5.28 5.98 -3.62
C SER A 112 3.86 5.47 -3.75
N PHE A 113 3.52 4.83 -4.87
CA PHE A 113 2.15 4.39 -5.17
C PHE A 113 1.10 5.51 -4.96
N MET A 114 1.55 6.74 -5.12
CA MET A 114 0.77 7.94 -4.88
C MET A 114 -0.05 8.28 -6.12
N ASN A 115 -1.27 8.73 -5.93
CA ASN A 115 -2.08 9.31 -7.00
C ASN A 115 -2.46 10.74 -6.61
N ALA A 116 -1.93 11.70 -7.35
CA ALA A 116 -2.22 13.11 -7.15
C ALA A 116 -3.55 13.51 -7.79
N GLY A 117 -4.43 14.09 -7.01
CA GLY A 117 -5.68 14.70 -7.54
C GLY A 117 -5.40 15.94 -8.38
N SER A 118 -6.31 16.24 -9.31
CA SER A 118 -6.22 17.44 -10.17
C SER A 118 -6.05 18.71 -9.34
N GLY A 119 -5.08 19.54 -9.69
CA GLY A 119 -4.81 20.80 -8.99
C GLY A 119 -4.25 20.66 -7.57
N SER A 120 -3.92 19.44 -7.16
CA SER A 120 -3.33 19.25 -5.82
C SER A 120 -1.91 19.80 -5.76
N ASN A 121 -1.56 20.34 -4.59
CA ASN A 121 -0.28 21.02 -4.37
C ASN A 121 0.35 20.50 -3.08
N GLN A 122 1.54 19.94 -3.20
CA GLN A 122 2.38 19.51 -2.10
C GLN A 122 3.65 20.34 -2.12
N SER A 123 3.69 21.38 -1.28
CA SER A 123 4.77 22.35 -1.32
C SER A 123 4.86 23.18 -0.04
N ASN A 124 5.83 24.06 0.03
CA ASN A 124 5.86 25.13 1.02
C ASN A 124 6.47 26.41 0.44
N HIS A 125 5.64 27.26 -0.13
CA HIS A 125 6.03 28.58 -0.61
C HIS A 125 5.89 29.70 0.45
N MET A 126 5.51 29.35 1.69
CA MET A 126 5.29 30.33 2.76
C MET A 126 6.55 30.69 3.56
N TYR A 127 7.61 29.89 3.44
CA TYR A 127 8.90 30.18 4.11
C TYR A 127 9.68 31.26 3.37
N LYS A 128 9.91 32.38 4.05
CA LYS A 128 10.55 33.58 3.46
C LYS A 128 12.07 33.55 3.54
N LEU A 129 12.66 32.72 4.40
CA LEU A 129 14.12 32.61 4.61
C LEU A 129 14.77 31.49 3.79
N GLY A 130 14.05 30.95 2.85
CA GLY A 130 14.48 29.84 2.00
C GLY A 130 13.59 28.62 2.20
N PRO A 131 13.42 27.79 1.17
CA PRO A 131 12.53 26.66 1.24
C PRO A 131 13.08 25.58 2.17
N ILE A 132 12.36 25.32 3.26
CA ILE A 132 12.52 24.05 4.01
C ILE A 132 11.34 23.21 3.59
N HIS A 133 11.59 22.35 2.63
CA HIS A 133 10.54 21.51 2.09
C HIS A 133 10.98 20.08 2.25
N GLN A 134 10.43 19.38 3.21
CA GLN A 134 10.55 17.94 3.26
C GLN A 134 9.23 17.39 3.74
N GLY A 135 8.59 16.58 2.91
CA GLY A 135 7.39 15.90 3.25
C GLY A 135 7.36 14.51 2.65
N ALA A 136 6.49 13.67 3.16
CA ALA A 136 6.30 12.33 2.64
C ALA A 136 4.81 11.98 2.57
N LEU A 137 4.38 11.52 1.41
CA LEU A 137 3.17 10.73 1.28
C LEU A 137 3.61 9.28 1.16
N GLU A 138 3.39 8.52 2.24
CA GLU A 138 3.79 7.13 2.29
C GLU A 138 2.98 6.29 1.31
N ARG A 139 3.44 5.07 1.07
CA ARG A 139 2.87 4.08 0.13
C ARG A 139 1.35 4.17 -0.03
N GLY A 140 0.88 4.37 -1.25
CA GLY A 140 -0.55 4.34 -1.59
C GLY A 140 -1.39 5.51 -1.07
N ALA A 141 -0.76 6.53 -0.48
CA ALA A 141 -1.47 7.75 -0.12
C ALA A 141 -1.93 8.51 -1.36
N LYS A 142 -3.06 9.21 -1.26
CA LYS A 142 -3.70 9.93 -2.36
C LYS A 142 -4.16 11.31 -1.93
N THR A 143 -4.26 12.20 -2.90
CA THR A 143 -4.93 13.49 -2.71
C THR A 143 -6.18 13.57 -3.59
N THR A 144 -7.22 14.23 -3.12
CA THR A 144 -8.36 14.62 -3.96
C THR A 144 -8.03 15.87 -4.78
N SER A 145 -8.90 16.24 -5.71
CA SER A 145 -8.76 17.49 -6.46
C SER A 145 -8.65 18.69 -5.52
N ASP A 146 -7.82 19.67 -5.88
CA ASP A 146 -7.56 20.91 -5.16
C ASP A 146 -7.03 20.74 -3.71
N SER A 147 -6.57 19.55 -3.35
CA SER A 147 -5.94 19.34 -2.05
C SER A 147 -4.61 20.08 -1.95
N TYR A 148 -4.34 20.60 -0.76
CA TYR A 148 -3.08 21.26 -0.46
C TYR A 148 -2.46 20.70 0.82
N ILE A 149 -1.20 20.33 0.76
CA ILE A 149 -0.44 19.87 1.93
C ILE A 149 0.77 20.79 2.09
N LEU A 150 0.77 21.56 3.18
CA LEU A 150 1.89 22.44 3.51
C LEU A 150 3.00 21.63 4.18
N TRP A 151 4.18 21.64 3.58
CA TRP A 151 5.38 21.04 4.16
C TRP A 151 5.95 21.83 5.35
N PRO A 152 6.60 21.16 6.34
CA PRO A 152 6.77 19.71 6.43
C PRO A 152 5.48 18.98 6.86
N ALA A 153 5.25 17.78 6.31
CA ALA A 153 4.14 16.91 6.70
C ALA A 153 4.50 15.44 6.39
N ARG A 154 3.91 14.50 7.12
CA ARG A 154 3.99 13.06 6.81
C ARG A 154 2.60 12.46 6.79
N ILE A 155 2.22 11.92 5.66
CA ILE A 155 0.91 11.31 5.47
C ILE A 155 1.08 9.79 5.48
N GLY A 156 0.44 9.13 6.42
CA GLY A 156 0.54 7.68 6.61
C GLY A 156 0.08 6.88 5.40
N ALA A 157 0.61 5.66 5.28
CA ALA A 157 0.36 4.77 4.16
C ALA A 157 -1.14 4.59 3.88
N PHE A 158 -1.50 4.53 2.60
CA PHE A 158 -2.89 4.32 2.13
C PHE A 158 -3.92 5.33 2.64
N SER A 159 -3.49 6.52 3.03
CA SER A 159 -4.38 7.58 3.48
C SER A 159 -4.90 8.42 2.30
N LEU A 160 -6.05 9.05 2.48
CA LEU A 160 -6.66 9.97 1.52
C LEU A 160 -6.73 11.37 2.12
N VAL A 161 -6.18 12.35 1.39
CA VAL A 161 -6.16 13.75 1.80
C VAL A 161 -7.22 14.53 1.03
N MET A 162 -8.10 15.20 1.77
CA MET A 162 -9.22 15.99 1.23
C MET A 162 -9.19 17.41 1.80
N GLY A 163 -9.06 18.41 0.93
CA GLY A 163 -9.01 19.82 1.31
C GLY A 163 -7.60 20.34 1.57
N ARG A 164 -7.49 21.45 2.31
CA ARG A 164 -6.24 22.22 2.49
C ARG A 164 -5.68 22.08 3.90
N HIS A 165 -4.53 21.43 4.03
CA HIS A 165 -3.90 21.15 5.32
C HIS A 165 -2.66 22.04 5.49
N VAL A 166 -2.78 23.08 6.32
CA VAL A 166 -1.74 24.11 6.53
C VAL A 166 -1.05 24.01 7.89
N ASN A 167 -1.31 22.97 8.64
CA ASN A 167 -0.86 22.79 10.03
C ASN A 167 0.13 21.63 10.21
N HIS A 168 0.86 21.26 9.16
CA HIS A 168 1.95 20.27 9.20
C HIS A 168 1.57 18.92 9.83
N PRO A 169 0.57 18.19 9.30
CA PRO A 169 0.13 16.93 9.90
C PRO A 169 1.21 15.84 9.79
N ASP A 170 1.42 15.12 10.90
CA ASP A 170 2.12 13.84 10.88
C ASP A 170 1.17 12.72 11.26
N THR A 171 0.80 11.89 10.29
CA THR A 171 -0.12 10.77 10.45
C THR A 171 0.53 9.42 10.15
N SER A 172 1.87 9.38 10.15
CA SER A 172 2.64 8.19 9.78
C SER A 172 2.31 6.94 10.60
N ASP A 173 1.91 7.12 11.87
CA ASP A 173 1.50 6.01 12.75
C ASP A 173 0.00 5.68 12.67
N LEU A 174 -0.77 6.39 11.85
CA LEU A 174 -2.20 6.18 11.63
C LEU A 174 -2.49 5.93 10.15
N PRO A 175 -2.03 4.80 9.57
CA PRO A 175 -2.23 4.48 8.16
C PRO A 175 -3.71 4.28 7.82
N PHE A 176 -4.04 4.26 6.54
CA PHE A 176 -5.41 4.08 6.03
C PHE A 176 -6.41 5.13 6.56
N SER A 177 -5.94 6.33 6.86
CA SER A 177 -6.77 7.42 7.38
C SER A 177 -7.35 8.29 6.28
N TYR A 178 -8.49 8.93 6.58
CA TYR A 178 -8.89 10.13 5.85
C TYR A 178 -8.41 11.36 6.63
N LEU A 179 -7.83 12.31 5.91
CA LEU A 179 -7.56 13.65 6.38
C LEU A 179 -8.60 14.57 5.72
N ILE A 180 -9.44 15.19 6.54
CA ILE A 180 -10.53 16.05 6.09
C ILE A 180 -10.29 17.44 6.66
N GLU A 181 -10.24 18.45 5.80
CA GLU A 181 -10.19 19.84 6.25
C GLU A 181 -11.59 20.36 6.52
N ASP A 182 -11.76 20.99 7.68
CA ASP A 182 -12.96 21.76 8.05
C ASP A 182 -12.53 23.02 8.77
N LYS A 183 -12.77 24.18 8.16
CA LYS A 183 -12.44 25.51 8.71
C LYS A 183 -10.99 25.64 9.19
N ASN A 184 -10.04 25.29 8.32
CA ASN A 184 -8.61 25.28 8.58
C ASN A 184 -8.15 24.28 9.67
N THR A 185 -9.00 23.38 10.09
CA THR A 185 -8.65 22.29 11.02
C THR A 185 -8.55 20.97 10.27
N THR A 186 -7.47 20.24 10.47
CA THR A 186 -7.33 18.86 9.97
C THR A 186 -8.03 17.90 10.91
N TYR A 187 -9.06 17.23 10.42
CA TYR A 187 -9.70 16.10 11.10
C TYR A 187 -9.19 14.77 10.53
N LEU A 188 -8.85 13.86 11.44
CA LEU A 188 -8.42 12.50 11.10
C LEU A 188 -9.56 11.50 11.35
N VAL A 189 -9.70 10.57 10.40
CA VAL A 189 -10.58 9.39 10.53
C VAL A 189 -9.73 8.15 10.36
N PRO A 190 -9.14 7.62 11.46
CA PRO A 190 -8.17 6.53 11.39
C PRO A 190 -8.75 5.23 10.82
N GLY A 191 -7.98 4.54 9.97
CA GLY A 191 -8.31 3.22 9.46
C GLY A 191 -9.48 3.14 8.48
N VAL A 192 -10.20 4.23 8.23
CA VAL A 192 -11.44 4.22 7.44
C VAL A 192 -11.23 3.78 6.00
N ASN A 193 -10.04 4.01 5.45
CA ASN A 193 -9.71 3.65 4.07
C ASN A 193 -9.50 2.14 3.84
N LEU A 194 -9.44 1.34 4.91
CA LEU A 194 -9.45 -0.13 4.85
C LEU A 194 -10.71 -0.71 4.19
N ARG A 195 -11.82 0.02 4.23
CA ARG A 195 -13.11 -0.37 3.66
C ARG A 195 -13.39 0.25 2.30
N SER A 196 -12.48 1.03 1.75
CA SER A 196 -12.70 1.75 0.48
C SER A 196 -12.50 0.85 -0.73
N VAL A 197 -13.49 0.83 -1.62
CA VAL A 197 -13.40 0.20 -2.94
C VAL A 197 -12.19 0.72 -3.69
N GLY A 198 -11.94 2.04 -3.66
CA GLY A 198 -10.83 2.66 -4.35
C GLY A 198 -9.47 2.10 -3.94
N THR A 199 -9.24 1.92 -2.64
CA THR A 199 -7.98 1.39 -2.11
C THR A 199 -7.77 -0.08 -2.50
N ILE A 200 -8.80 -0.91 -2.33
CA ILE A 200 -8.73 -2.34 -2.69
C ILE A 200 -8.50 -2.52 -4.19
N ARG A 201 -9.27 -1.79 -5.01
CA ARG A 201 -9.17 -1.83 -6.47
C ARG A 201 -7.78 -1.42 -6.97
N ASP A 202 -7.20 -0.38 -6.39
CA ASP A 202 -5.89 0.09 -6.85
C ASP A 202 -4.77 -0.88 -6.45
N ALA A 203 -4.81 -1.43 -5.24
CA ALA A 203 -3.88 -2.48 -4.83
C ALA A 203 -3.93 -3.71 -5.76
N GLN A 204 -5.12 -4.08 -6.24
CA GLN A 204 -5.30 -5.17 -7.21
C GLN A 204 -4.80 -4.82 -8.63
N LYS A 205 -4.75 -3.52 -8.97
CA LYS A 205 -4.32 -3.06 -10.29
C LYS A 205 -2.81 -2.94 -10.43
N TRP A 206 -2.08 -2.56 -9.38
CA TRP A 206 -0.64 -2.31 -9.49
C TRP A 206 0.16 -3.48 -10.07
N PRO A 207 -0.02 -4.76 -9.65
CA PRO A 207 0.70 -5.86 -10.28
C PRO A 207 0.42 -6.01 -11.78
N LYS A 208 -0.81 -5.67 -12.21
CA LYS A 208 -1.22 -5.72 -13.63
C LYS A 208 -0.73 -4.52 -14.44
N ARG A 209 -0.32 -3.46 -13.77
CA ARG A 209 0.21 -2.22 -14.33
C ARG A 209 1.73 -2.12 -14.22
N ASP A 210 2.39 -3.16 -13.78
CA ASP A 210 3.85 -3.26 -13.92
C ASP A 210 4.15 -3.56 -15.38
N LEU A 211 4.53 -2.52 -16.11
CA LEU A 211 4.73 -2.55 -17.56
C LEU A 211 6.15 -2.92 -17.96
N ARG A 212 7.06 -3.11 -17.00
CA ARG A 212 8.45 -3.44 -17.24
C ARG A 212 8.59 -4.81 -17.93
N LYS A 213 9.24 -4.83 -19.08
CA LYS A 213 9.58 -6.06 -19.82
C LYS A 213 11.05 -6.42 -19.69
N ASP A 214 11.91 -5.45 -19.35
CA ASP A 214 13.33 -5.69 -19.10
C ASP A 214 13.50 -6.79 -18.04
N PRO A 215 14.23 -7.88 -18.33
CA PRO A 215 14.45 -8.96 -17.37
C PRO A 215 15.26 -8.51 -16.16
N PHE A 216 16.10 -7.47 -16.29
CA PHE A 216 16.86 -6.89 -15.19
C PHE A 216 16.04 -5.78 -14.51
N ARG A 217 15.37 -6.10 -13.40
CA ARG A 217 14.55 -5.17 -12.64
C ARG A 217 15.42 -4.29 -11.75
N LEU A 218 15.37 -2.97 -11.95
CA LEU A 218 16.08 -2.01 -11.12
C LEU A 218 15.42 -1.85 -9.74
N ASP A 219 14.09 -1.83 -9.71
CA ASP A 219 13.31 -1.72 -8.48
C ASP A 219 12.69 -3.06 -8.10
N GLN A 220 12.82 -3.44 -6.84
CA GLN A 220 12.09 -4.55 -6.25
C GLN A 220 10.81 -4.03 -5.60
N ILE A 221 9.65 -4.60 -5.96
CA ILE A 221 8.35 -4.03 -5.60
C ILE A 221 7.46 -5.08 -4.92
N ASN A 222 7.04 -4.80 -3.69
CA ASN A 222 6.00 -5.54 -3.00
C ASN A 222 4.65 -4.81 -3.17
N TYR A 223 3.61 -5.56 -3.52
CA TYR A 223 2.27 -5.00 -3.77
C TYR A 223 1.30 -5.19 -2.59
N ASN A 224 1.78 -5.71 -1.48
CA ASN A 224 0.98 -6.06 -0.33
C ASN A 224 0.32 -4.83 0.31
N LEU A 225 -1.02 -4.85 0.41
CA LEU A 225 -1.80 -3.84 1.12
C LEU A 225 -1.57 -3.95 2.65
N LEU A 226 -1.72 -5.17 3.17
CA LEU A 226 -1.36 -5.52 4.54
C LEU A 226 0.01 -6.21 4.52
N SER A 227 0.92 -5.72 5.31
CA SER A 227 2.32 -6.17 5.40
C SER A 227 2.85 -5.91 6.80
N PRO A 228 3.97 -6.48 7.21
CA PRO A 228 4.59 -6.11 8.49
C PRO A 228 4.75 -4.59 8.66
N TYR A 229 5.11 -3.88 7.59
CA TYR A 229 5.24 -2.42 7.58
C TYR A 229 3.93 -1.70 7.94
N THR A 230 2.81 -2.06 7.34
CA THR A 230 1.52 -1.40 7.61
C THR A 230 0.91 -1.88 8.92
N ILE A 231 1.05 -3.16 9.25
CA ILE A 231 0.48 -3.74 10.47
C ILE A 231 1.20 -3.25 11.72
N GLN A 232 2.53 -3.10 11.73
CA GLN A 232 3.22 -2.53 12.90
C GLN A 232 2.76 -1.09 13.18
N LYS A 233 2.50 -0.29 12.13
CA LYS A 233 1.93 1.05 12.26
C LYS A 233 0.48 1.01 12.80
N MET A 234 -0.34 0.07 12.34
CA MET A 234 -1.69 -0.12 12.89
C MET A 234 -1.68 -0.56 14.36
N MET A 235 -0.74 -1.43 14.76
CA MET A 235 -0.57 -1.82 16.16
C MET A 235 -0.20 -0.60 17.02
N LYS A 236 0.74 0.22 16.56
CA LYS A 236 1.12 1.48 17.23
C LYS A 236 -0.03 2.47 17.24
N GLY A 237 -0.71 2.65 16.09
CA GLY A 237 -1.87 3.53 15.96
C GLY A 237 -3.02 3.14 16.88
N ARG A 238 -3.32 1.84 16.99
CA ARG A 238 -4.30 1.32 17.95
C ARG A 238 -3.93 1.71 19.40
N SER A 239 -2.67 1.56 19.77
CA SER A 239 -2.19 1.94 21.11
C SER A 239 -2.30 3.44 21.34
N ILE A 240 -1.96 4.27 20.34
CA ILE A 240 -2.13 5.73 20.40
C ILE A 240 -3.61 6.11 20.61
N LEU A 241 -4.53 5.52 19.83
CA LEU A 241 -5.96 5.83 19.95
C LEU A 241 -6.51 5.43 21.32
N LYS A 242 -6.15 4.27 21.86
CA LYS A 242 -6.53 3.85 23.22
C LYS A 242 -5.95 4.76 24.31
N GLU A 243 -4.74 5.24 24.12
CA GLU A 243 -4.11 6.17 25.06
C GLU A 243 -4.79 7.55 25.04
N LEU A 244 -5.15 8.06 23.87
CA LEU A 244 -5.92 9.30 23.74
C LEU A 244 -7.28 9.21 24.46
N GLU A 245 -7.98 8.08 24.31
CA GLU A 245 -9.24 7.83 25.03
C GLU A 245 -9.01 7.77 26.54
N ARG A 246 -8.00 7.05 27.00
CA ARG A 246 -7.66 6.92 28.42
C ARG A 246 -7.31 8.25 29.08
N VAL A 247 -6.54 9.10 28.40
CA VAL A 247 -6.05 10.38 28.96
C VAL A 247 -7.13 11.46 28.93
N SER A 248 -7.90 11.55 27.84
CA SER A 248 -8.89 12.62 27.65
C SER A 248 -10.31 12.23 28.10
N GLY A 249 -10.54 10.95 28.43
CA GLY A 249 -11.83 10.40 28.83
C GLY A 249 -12.73 10.00 27.67
N GLU A 250 -13.51 8.95 27.84
CA GLU A 250 -14.40 8.34 26.83
C GLU A 250 -15.53 9.30 26.35
N THR A 251 -15.85 10.30 27.14
CA THR A 251 -16.92 11.27 26.85
C THR A 251 -16.42 12.50 26.08
N SER A 252 -15.12 12.59 25.78
CA SER A 252 -14.57 13.69 24.99
C SER A 252 -15.16 13.70 23.59
N GLU A 253 -15.61 14.85 23.08
CA GLU A 253 -16.14 14.96 21.72
C GLU A 253 -15.04 14.84 20.67
N THR A 254 -13.84 15.35 20.98
CA THR A 254 -12.68 15.36 20.09
C THR A 254 -11.40 15.16 20.87
N TYR A 255 -10.44 14.50 20.23
CA TYR A 255 -9.09 14.25 20.73
C TYR A 255 -8.07 14.97 19.87
N SER A 256 -7.01 15.52 20.47
CA SER A 256 -5.91 16.13 19.74
C SER A 256 -4.80 15.11 19.51
N TYR A 257 -4.37 14.97 18.26
CA TYR A 257 -3.24 14.13 17.89
C TYR A 257 -2.31 14.92 16.96
N GLN A 258 -1.08 15.17 17.41
CA GLN A 258 -0.17 16.06 16.70
C GLN A 258 -0.87 17.40 16.39
N SER A 259 -0.88 17.82 15.13
CA SER A 259 -1.60 19.03 14.67
C SER A 259 -3.02 18.75 14.16
N ALA A 260 -3.54 17.54 14.33
CA ALA A 260 -4.87 17.12 13.85
C ALA A 260 -5.84 16.85 15.01
N LYS A 261 -7.12 16.77 14.72
CA LYS A 261 -8.19 16.39 15.65
C LYS A 261 -8.86 15.10 15.20
N ILE A 262 -9.29 14.28 16.16
CA ILE A 262 -10.01 13.03 15.94
C ILE A 262 -11.34 13.13 16.69
N LYS A 263 -12.48 13.00 15.99
CA LYS A 263 -13.80 12.93 16.65
C LYS A 263 -13.95 11.61 17.41
N ASN A 264 -14.65 11.59 18.54
CA ASN A 264 -14.86 10.39 19.36
C ASN A 264 -15.34 9.19 18.53
N SER A 265 -16.36 9.40 17.70
CA SER A 265 -16.90 8.35 16.84
C SER A 265 -15.87 7.80 15.81
N ALA A 266 -14.93 8.63 15.38
CA ALA A 266 -13.85 8.24 14.46
C ALA A 266 -12.76 7.49 15.20
N LEU A 267 -12.42 7.87 16.42
CA LEU A 267 -11.45 7.20 17.28
C LEU A 267 -11.87 5.76 17.56
N ASN A 268 -13.08 5.54 18.06
CA ASN A 268 -13.63 4.22 18.40
C ASN A 268 -13.71 3.29 17.16
N LYS A 269 -14.14 3.85 16.02
CA LYS A 269 -14.12 3.11 14.73
C LYS A 269 -12.70 2.79 14.29
N GLY A 270 -11.75 3.71 14.46
CA GLY A 270 -10.35 3.53 14.12
C GLY A 270 -9.70 2.40 14.90
N ILE A 271 -9.94 2.31 16.21
CA ILE A 271 -9.48 1.19 17.04
C ILE A 271 -9.99 -0.13 16.45
N LYS A 272 -11.30 -0.22 16.16
CA LYS A 272 -11.92 -1.42 15.58
C LYS A 272 -11.36 -1.77 14.21
N PHE A 273 -11.14 -0.79 13.34
CA PHE A 273 -10.53 -1.01 12.01
C PHE A 273 -9.14 -1.62 12.12
N TYR A 274 -8.30 -1.06 12.99
CA TYR A 274 -6.95 -1.57 13.19
C TYR A 274 -6.94 -2.96 13.80
N GLU A 275 -7.74 -3.22 14.84
CA GLU A 275 -7.89 -4.56 15.41
C GLU A 275 -8.30 -5.59 14.35
N THR A 276 -9.31 -5.25 13.55
CA THR A 276 -9.79 -6.12 12.46
C THR A 276 -8.70 -6.39 11.40
N ALA A 277 -7.94 -5.37 11.01
CA ALA A 277 -6.85 -5.55 10.04
C ALA A 277 -5.70 -6.40 10.61
N ILE A 278 -5.38 -6.25 11.90
CA ILE A 278 -4.37 -7.07 12.60
C ILE A 278 -4.83 -8.53 12.65
N HIS A 279 -6.06 -8.82 13.05
CA HIS A 279 -6.62 -10.17 13.04
C HIS A 279 -6.61 -10.78 11.63
N LYS A 280 -6.99 -10.01 10.62
CA LYS A 280 -6.97 -10.46 9.21
C LYS A 280 -5.56 -10.82 8.76
N PHE A 281 -4.57 -9.99 9.06
CA PHE A 281 -3.17 -10.24 8.65
C PHE A 281 -2.57 -11.44 9.37
N LEU A 282 -2.63 -11.47 10.69
CA LEU A 282 -2.06 -12.56 11.50
C LEU A 282 -2.73 -13.89 11.17
N GLY A 283 -4.05 -13.91 11.03
CA GLY A 283 -4.78 -15.12 10.65
C GLY A 283 -4.46 -15.58 9.23
N ASN A 284 -4.30 -14.68 8.25
CA ASN A 284 -3.84 -15.05 6.91
C ASN A 284 -2.47 -15.74 6.96
N SER A 285 -1.53 -15.21 7.75
CA SER A 285 -0.19 -15.76 7.90
C SER A 285 -0.22 -17.16 8.54
N VAL A 286 -1.06 -17.36 9.57
CA VAL A 286 -1.28 -18.67 10.20
C VAL A 286 -1.88 -19.68 9.22
N ILE A 287 -2.93 -19.28 8.50
CA ILE A 287 -3.60 -20.18 7.53
C ILE A 287 -2.61 -20.62 6.45
N LYS A 288 -1.87 -19.68 5.87
CA LYS A 288 -0.86 -19.98 4.85
C LYS A 288 0.23 -20.93 5.38
N ARG A 289 0.62 -20.79 6.65
CA ARG A 289 1.62 -21.65 7.29
C ARG A 289 1.14 -23.08 7.54
N LEU A 290 -0.17 -23.27 7.80
CA LEU A 290 -0.80 -24.55 8.15
C LEU A 290 -1.65 -25.15 7.02
N GLU A 291 -1.68 -24.52 5.84
CA GLU A 291 -2.48 -24.93 4.69
C GLU A 291 -2.10 -26.38 4.26
N GLU A 292 -3.13 -27.17 3.92
CA GLU A 292 -3.00 -28.54 3.42
C GLU A 292 -2.31 -29.57 4.35
N ILE A 293 -2.00 -29.23 5.61
CA ILE A 293 -1.32 -30.09 6.54
C ILE A 293 -2.31 -30.71 7.52
N HIS A 294 -2.17 -32.04 7.78
CA HIS A 294 -2.87 -32.76 8.83
C HIS A 294 -1.92 -32.95 10.02
N PHE A 295 -2.42 -32.69 11.22
CA PHE A 295 -1.67 -32.78 12.45
C PHE A 295 -2.26 -33.87 13.34
N LYS A 296 -1.40 -34.61 14.05
CA LYS A 296 -1.81 -35.68 14.99
C LYS A 296 -1.96 -35.18 16.43
N ASN A 297 -1.25 -34.12 16.77
CA ASN A 297 -1.21 -33.56 18.12
C ASN A 297 -0.78 -32.09 18.12
N ASP A 298 -0.87 -31.44 19.28
CA ASP A 298 -0.47 -30.00 19.43
C ASP A 298 1.03 -29.79 19.24
N GLU A 299 1.88 -30.80 19.49
CA GLU A 299 3.31 -30.68 19.29
C GLU A 299 3.65 -30.49 17.78
N GLU A 300 3.03 -31.26 16.91
CA GLU A 300 3.20 -31.11 15.46
C GLU A 300 2.74 -29.73 14.99
N VAL A 301 1.66 -29.19 15.56
CA VAL A 301 1.21 -27.81 15.28
C VAL A 301 2.28 -26.81 15.73
N ARG A 302 2.80 -26.93 16.95
CA ARG A 302 3.87 -26.05 17.45
C ARG A 302 5.10 -26.08 16.58
N GLN A 303 5.59 -27.27 16.22
CA GLN A 303 6.77 -27.43 15.38
C GLN A 303 6.57 -26.77 13.99
N ARG A 304 5.39 -26.93 13.40
CA ARG A 304 5.08 -26.32 12.11
C ARG A 304 5.01 -24.80 12.17
N LEU A 305 4.58 -24.24 13.28
CA LEU A 305 4.48 -22.79 13.48
C LEU A 305 5.85 -22.13 13.68
N LEU A 306 6.90 -22.85 14.07
CA LEU A 306 8.22 -22.25 14.26
C LEU A 306 8.71 -21.55 12.99
N PRO A 307 9.31 -20.37 13.12
CA PRO A 307 9.93 -19.67 11.98
C PRO A 307 11.10 -20.48 11.42
N ASP A 308 11.28 -20.40 10.09
CA ASP A 308 12.38 -21.08 9.39
C ASP A 308 13.70 -20.29 9.49
N THR A 309 13.64 -19.03 9.90
CA THR A 309 14.78 -18.11 10.05
C THR A 309 14.53 -17.15 11.20
N SER A 310 15.60 -16.52 11.70
CA SER A 310 15.51 -15.40 12.63
C SER A 310 15.39 -14.04 11.93
N ILE A 311 15.62 -13.97 10.61
CA ILE A 311 15.48 -12.74 9.83
C ILE A 311 13.99 -12.40 9.73
N GLY A 312 13.67 -11.12 9.94
CA GLY A 312 12.30 -10.61 9.90
C GLY A 312 11.80 -10.10 11.25
N GLN A 313 12.47 -10.42 12.34
CA GLN A 313 12.15 -9.85 13.65
C GLN A 313 12.36 -8.32 13.69
N GLY A 314 11.70 -7.64 14.62
CA GLY A 314 11.85 -6.21 14.82
C GLY A 314 11.04 -5.35 13.87
N GLU A 315 11.56 -4.16 13.54
CA GLU A 315 10.89 -3.17 12.71
C GLU A 315 11.04 -3.49 11.22
N TRP A 316 9.99 -3.17 10.45
CA TRP A 316 10.00 -3.25 8.99
C TRP A 316 9.88 -1.86 8.36
N VAL A 317 10.51 -1.69 7.21
CA VAL A 317 10.54 -0.43 6.47
C VAL A 317 10.07 -0.62 5.03
N ASP A 318 9.59 0.47 4.44
CA ASP A 318 9.31 0.58 3.00
C ASP A 318 10.42 1.41 2.35
N ILE A 319 11.21 0.77 1.51
CA ILE A 319 12.27 1.42 0.74
C ILE A 319 11.71 1.77 -0.65
N SER A 320 10.69 2.62 -0.63
CA SER A 320 10.05 3.13 -1.85
C SER A 320 9.68 2.03 -2.87
N GLY A 321 9.02 0.99 -2.38
CA GLY A 321 8.60 -0.16 -3.18
C GLY A 321 8.94 -1.49 -2.55
N LEU A 322 10.16 -1.70 -2.12
CA LEU A 322 10.58 -2.87 -1.38
C LEU A 322 10.20 -2.74 0.10
N ILE A 323 9.46 -3.71 0.61
CA ILE A 323 9.17 -3.85 2.04
C ILE A 323 10.11 -4.90 2.63
N ALA A 324 10.92 -4.51 3.60
CA ALA A 324 11.96 -5.37 4.17
C ALA A 324 12.15 -5.17 5.67
N PRO A 325 12.75 -6.15 6.39
CA PRO A 325 13.20 -5.95 7.76
C PRO A 325 14.24 -4.82 7.83
N LYS A 326 14.07 -3.90 8.76
CA LYS A 326 14.99 -2.77 8.95
C LYS A 326 16.43 -3.23 9.20
N THR A 327 16.60 -4.31 9.92
CA THR A 327 17.92 -4.90 10.20
C THR A 327 18.68 -5.32 8.95
N GLU A 328 17.97 -5.83 7.92
CA GLU A 328 18.61 -6.18 6.65
C GLU A 328 18.98 -4.95 5.82
N ILE A 329 18.21 -3.87 5.92
CA ILE A 329 18.57 -2.58 5.31
C ILE A 329 19.76 -1.95 6.02
N GLU A 330 19.80 -1.95 7.35
CA GLU A 330 20.94 -1.46 8.13
C GLU A 330 22.19 -2.28 7.82
N ARG A 331 22.07 -3.60 7.67
CA ARG A 331 23.17 -4.46 7.24
C ARG A 331 23.66 -4.11 5.84
N LEU A 332 22.74 -3.92 4.88
CA LEU A 332 23.08 -3.48 3.53
C LEU A 332 23.88 -2.16 3.55
N MET A 333 23.42 -1.18 4.33
CA MET A 333 24.12 0.11 4.47
C MET A 333 25.52 -0.07 5.05
N SER A 334 25.66 -0.88 6.07
CA SER A 334 26.97 -1.20 6.66
C SER A 334 27.90 -1.92 5.67
N ASP A 335 27.37 -2.86 4.88
CA ASP A 335 28.15 -3.59 3.86
C ASP A 335 28.64 -2.63 2.74
N ILE A 336 27.86 -1.59 2.41
CA ILE A 336 28.30 -0.52 1.48
C ILE A 336 29.38 0.35 2.14
N GLU A 337 29.15 0.83 3.35
CA GLU A 337 30.08 1.72 4.07
C GLU A 337 31.45 1.05 4.33
N THR A 338 31.45 -0.23 4.65
CA THR A 338 32.69 -1.01 4.89
C THR A 338 33.34 -1.55 3.63
N GLY A 339 32.72 -1.33 2.45
CA GLY A 339 33.24 -1.77 1.18
C GLY A 339 33.14 -3.29 0.96
N VAL A 340 32.22 -3.99 1.60
CA VAL A 340 31.87 -5.37 1.30
C VAL A 340 31.10 -5.42 -0.03
N LEU A 341 30.23 -4.45 -0.25
CA LEU A 341 29.55 -4.25 -1.52
C LEU A 341 30.20 -3.08 -2.27
N HIS A 342 30.70 -3.37 -3.48
CA HIS A 342 31.47 -2.42 -4.27
C HIS A 342 30.76 -1.95 -5.55
N THR A 343 29.68 -2.62 -5.95
CA THR A 343 28.99 -2.34 -7.21
C THR A 343 27.49 -2.23 -7.03
N VAL A 344 26.86 -1.47 -7.92
CA VAL A 344 25.39 -1.33 -7.95
C VAL A 344 24.70 -2.70 -8.15
N ASN A 345 25.28 -3.58 -8.95
CA ASN A 345 24.74 -4.92 -9.17
C ASN A 345 24.68 -5.74 -7.88
N GLN A 346 25.74 -5.70 -7.06
CA GLN A 346 25.73 -6.39 -5.76
C GLN A 346 24.64 -5.83 -4.81
N ILE A 347 24.37 -4.54 -4.87
CA ILE A 347 23.27 -3.91 -4.10
C ILE A 347 21.92 -4.40 -4.63
N HIS A 348 21.75 -4.46 -5.95
CA HIS A 348 20.53 -5.03 -6.57
C HIS A 348 20.31 -6.49 -6.21
N ASP A 349 21.36 -7.31 -6.18
CA ASP A 349 21.29 -8.72 -5.77
C ASP A 349 20.77 -8.84 -4.32
N ARG A 350 21.23 -7.97 -3.42
CA ARG A 350 20.75 -7.94 -2.03
C ARG A 350 19.29 -7.54 -1.93
N PHE A 351 18.82 -6.56 -2.71
CA PHE A 351 17.42 -6.20 -2.77
C PHE A 351 16.57 -7.33 -3.36
N ALA A 352 17.05 -8.00 -4.40
CA ALA A 352 16.39 -9.17 -4.99
C ALA A 352 16.28 -10.34 -4.00
N GLU A 353 17.33 -10.60 -3.21
CA GLU A 353 17.33 -11.59 -2.14
C GLU A 353 16.28 -11.27 -1.07
N MET A 354 16.21 -10.02 -0.58
CA MET A 354 15.21 -9.60 0.40
C MET A 354 13.79 -9.76 -0.16
N HIS A 355 13.57 -9.38 -1.41
CA HIS A 355 12.28 -9.51 -2.08
C HIS A 355 11.86 -10.98 -2.24
N ALA A 356 12.78 -11.85 -2.69
CA ALA A 356 12.51 -13.28 -2.88
C ALA A 356 12.16 -13.98 -1.56
N ASN A 357 12.77 -13.56 -0.45
CA ASN A 357 12.56 -14.13 0.88
C ASN A 357 11.46 -13.41 1.69
N TYR A 358 10.74 -12.45 1.08
CA TYR A 358 9.76 -11.62 1.77
C TYR A 358 8.79 -12.42 2.65
N TYR A 359 8.16 -13.48 2.12
CA TYR A 359 7.16 -14.25 2.86
C TYR A 359 7.76 -15.12 3.98
N THR A 360 9.00 -15.55 3.85
CA THR A 360 9.73 -16.27 4.91
C THR A 360 10.02 -15.32 6.08
N TYR A 361 10.47 -14.11 5.78
CA TYR A 361 10.73 -13.07 6.78
C TYR A 361 9.43 -12.52 7.38
N GLU A 362 8.37 -12.35 6.56
CA GLU A 362 7.04 -11.97 7.03
C GLU A 362 6.50 -12.97 8.06
N TRP A 363 6.67 -14.29 7.82
CA TRP A 363 6.22 -15.29 8.77
C TRP A 363 6.98 -15.19 10.11
N THR A 364 8.27 -14.98 10.08
CA THR A 364 9.07 -14.75 11.31
C THR A 364 8.51 -13.60 12.13
N TRP A 365 8.20 -12.49 11.48
CA TRP A 365 7.59 -11.33 12.12
C TRP A 365 6.17 -11.63 12.64
N ALA A 366 5.34 -12.21 11.78
CA ALA A 366 3.96 -12.52 12.08
C ALA A 366 3.82 -13.49 13.26
N TYR A 367 4.69 -14.50 13.33
CA TYR A 367 4.74 -15.44 14.44
C TYR A 367 5.01 -14.74 15.78
N GLY A 368 6.03 -13.90 15.84
CA GLY A 368 6.33 -13.12 17.04
C GLY A 368 5.18 -12.20 17.45
N LYS A 369 4.58 -11.50 16.48
CA LYS A 369 3.44 -10.62 16.73
C LYS A 369 2.15 -11.37 17.07
N MET A 370 1.96 -12.57 16.55
CA MET A 370 0.86 -13.45 16.95
C MET A 370 0.96 -13.82 18.43
N LEU A 371 2.13 -14.25 18.89
CA LEU A 371 2.34 -14.56 20.30
C LEU A 371 2.04 -13.35 21.20
N GLU A 372 2.58 -12.19 20.85
CA GLU A 372 2.39 -10.94 21.59
C GLU A 372 0.92 -10.52 21.61
N PHE A 373 0.26 -10.49 20.45
CA PHE A 373 -1.09 -9.95 20.29
C PHE A 373 -2.18 -10.80 20.93
N TYR A 374 -2.02 -12.14 20.86
CA TYR A 374 -2.95 -13.09 21.47
C TYR A 374 -2.54 -13.55 22.88
N GLY A 375 -1.40 -13.11 23.40
CA GLY A 375 -0.89 -13.48 24.72
C GLY A 375 -0.55 -14.97 24.82
N LEU A 376 0.05 -15.53 23.76
CA LEU A 376 0.37 -16.97 23.68
C LEU A 376 1.84 -17.22 24.02
N ASP A 377 2.12 -18.36 24.63
CA ASP A 377 3.47 -18.87 24.84
C ASP A 377 3.78 -19.93 23.78
N ALA A 378 4.90 -19.75 23.07
CA ALA A 378 5.37 -20.63 22.00
C ALA A 378 5.46 -22.12 22.41
N LYS A 379 5.74 -22.39 23.69
CA LYS A 379 5.90 -23.75 24.23
C LYS A 379 4.57 -24.44 24.53
N THR A 380 3.51 -23.66 24.71
CA THR A 380 2.21 -24.17 25.18
C THR A 380 1.06 -23.98 24.20
N ILE A 381 1.30 -23.38 23.03
CA ILE A 381 0.27 -23.24 21.99
C ILE A 381 -0.40 -24.58 21.68
N THR A 382 -1.71 -24.57 21.60
CA THR A 382 -2.55 -25.72 21.27
C THR A 382 -3.30 -25.49 19.95
N ALA A 383 -3.79 -26.56 19.34
CA ALA A 383 -4.67 -26.44 18.17
C ALA A 383 -5.93 -25.61 18.48
N LYS A 384 -6.41 -25.60 19.73
CA LYS A 384 -7.55 -24.78 20.16
C LYS A 384 -7.24 -23.29 20.10
N ASP A 385 -6.02 -22.88 20.45
CA ASP A 385 -5.60 -21.48 20.34
C ASP A 385 -5.59 -21.04 18.87
N ILE A 386 -5.10 -21.90 17.98
CA ILE A 386 -5.10 -21.64 16.54
C ILE A 386 -6.52 -21.59 15.99
N ILE A 387 -7.43 -22.46 16.40
CA ILE A 387 -8.86 -22.42 16.04
C ILE A 387 -9.46 -21.06 16.43
N ASN A 388 -9.16 -20.54 17.61
CA ASN A 388 -9.63 -19.23 18.04
C ASN A 388 -9.10 -18.10 17.14
N ILE A 389 -7.82 -18.14 16.74
CA ILE A 389 -7.23 -17.19 15.80
C ILE A 389 -7.96 -17.26 14.44
N VAL A 390 -8.22 -18.46 13.94
CA VAL A 390 -8.92 -18.66 12.66
C VAL A 390 -10.34 -18.11 12.70
N HIS A 391 -11.07 -18.31 13.79
CA HIS A 391 -12.41 -17.73 13.95
C HIS A 391 -12.38 -16.19 13.96
N GLN A 392 -11.45 -15.58 14.68
CA GLN A 392 -11.30 -14.12 14.68
C GLN A 392 -10.90 -13.59 13.29
N TRP A 393 -10.05 -14.33 12.58
CA TRP A 393 -9.71 -14.03 11.20
C TRP A 393 -10.93 -14.09 10.26
N GLN A 394 -11.73 -15.15 10.31
CA GLN A 394 -12.95 -15.27 9.51
C GLN A 394 -13.90 -14.10 9.74
N GLN A 395 -14.17 -13.78 11.01
CA GLN A 395 -15.02 -12.65 11.36
C GLN A 395 -14.47 -11.33 10.79
N SER A 396 -13.15 -11.14 10.86
CA SER A 396 -12.47 -9.93 10.41
C SER A 396 -12.51 -9.79 8.89
N VAL A 397 -12.26 -10.86 8.15
CA VAL A 397 -12.34 -10.87 6.68
C VAL A 397 -13.77 -10.56 6.23
N VAL A 398 -14.75 -11.30 6.74
CA VAL A 398 -16.15 -11.13 6.38
C VAL A 398 -16.65 -9.71 6.72
N TRP A 399 -16.22 -9.17 7.86
CA TRP A 399 -16.63 -7.81 8.27
C TRP A 399 -16.04 -6.74 7.33
N LEU A 400 -14.77 -6.81 6.99
CA LEU A 400 -14.13 -5.86 6.07
C LEU A 400 -14.74 -5.97 4.67
N ASP A 401 -14.91 -7.18 4.15
CA ASP A 401 -15.47 -7.39 2.81
C ASP A 401 -16.92 -6.91 2.70
N LYS A 402 -17.74 -7.12 3.74
CA LYS A 402 -19.08 -6.53 3.81
C LYS A 402 -19.05 -5.01 3.79
N MET A 403 -18.07 -4.38 4.44
CA MET A 403 -17.94 -2.92 4.38
C MET A 403 -17.51 -2.42 3.00
N VAL A 404 -16.64 -3.17 2.30
CA VAL A 404 -16.27 -2.88 0.90
C VAL A 404 -17.49 -3.03 -0.02
N TYR A 405 -18.31 -4.06 0.19
CA TYR A 405 -19.57 -4.25 -0.53
C TYR A 405 -20.53 -3.07 -0.32
N GLU A 406 -20.72 -2.62 0.92
CA GLU A 406 -21.56 -1.46 1.22
C GLU A 406 -20.98 -0.14 0.68
N ASP A 407 -19.65 -0.02 0.57
CA ASP A 407 -19.02 1.12 -0.08
C ASP A 407 -19.27 1.12 -1.59
N ALA A 408 -19.16 -0.04 -2.25
CA ALA A 408 -19.48 -0.21 -3.66
C ALA A 408 -20.93 0.15 -3.97
N LYS A 409 -21.87 -0.20 -3.08
CA LYS A 409 -23.30 0.07 -3.25
C LYS A 409 -23.62 1.58 -3.35
N LYS A 410 -22.80 2.44 -2.74
CA LYS A 410 -22.98 3.89 -2.84
C LYS A 410 -22.88 4.42 -4.28
N GLU A 411 -22.06 3.77 -5.12
CA GLU A 411 -21.92 4.15 -6.53
C GLU A 411 -23.17 3.86 -7.38
N PHE A 412 -24.13 3.13 -6.82
CA PHE A 412 -25.43 2.78 -7.43
C PHE A 412 -26.61 3.46 -6.70
N SER A 413 -26.35 4.51 -5.93
CA SER A 413 -27.37 5.30 -5.25
C SER A 413 -28.07 6.28 -6.19
N LEU A 414 -29.23 6.79 -5.78
CA LEU A 414 -29.97 7.80 -6.55
C LEU A 414 -29.12 9.04 -6.88
N SER A 415 -28.22 9.45 -5.98
CA SER A 415 -27.32 10.58 -6.22
C SER A 415 -26.32 10.29 -7.34
N SER A 416 -25.94 9.04 -7.56
CA SER A 416 -25.05 8.63 -8.63
C SER A 416 -25.73 8.61 -10.00
N MET A 417 -27.06 8.63 -10.03
CA MET A 417 -27.87 8.67 -11.25
C MET A 417 -28.11 10.10 -11.75
N THR A 418 -27.73 11.11 -10.97
CA THR A 418 -27.89 12.52 -11.35
C THR A 418 -27.17 12.81 -12.68
N GLY A 419 -27.89 13.36 -13.65
CA GLY A 419 -27.37 13.65 -15.00
C GLY A 419 -27.57 12.53 -16.03
N PHE A 420 -28.00 11.33 -15.63
CA PHE A 420 -28.46 10.30 -16.56
C PHE A 420 -29.92 10.55 -16.93
N GLY A 421 -30.30 10.32 -18.19
CA GLY A 421 -31.67 10.51 -18.67
C GLY A 421 -32.25 11.89 -18.32
N ALA A 422 -31.45 12.95 -18.43
CA ALA A 422 -31.74 14.29 -17.87
C ALA A 422 -33.06 14.91 -18.36
N ASP A 423 -33.50 14.57 -19.59
CA ASP A 423 -34.70 15.09 -20.23
C ASP A 423 -35.90 14.09 -20.19
N GLY A 424 -35.72 12.96 -19.47
CA GLY A 424 -36.66 11.84 -19.49
C GLY A 424 -37.36 11.57 -18.15
N SER A 425 -38.14 10.49 -18.15
CA SER A 425 -38.77 9.95 -16.94
C SER A 425 -37.75 9.30 -15.99
N LYS A 426 -38.17 8.94 -14.79
CA LYS A 426 -37.31 8.18 -13.87
C LYS A 426 -36.93 6.81 -14.39
N GLU A 427 -37.79 6.19 -15.18
CA GLU A 427 -37.55 4.90 -15.83
C GLU A 427 -36.46 5.05 -16.88
N GLU A 428 -36.50 6.11 -17.68
CA GLU A 428 -35.46 6.40 -18.70
C GLU A 428 -34.13 6.74 -18.04
N GLN A 429 -34.13 7.49 -16.96
CA GLN A 429 -32.93 7.76 -16.14
C GLN A 429 -32.29 6.47 -15.63
N MET A 430 -33.09 5.55 -15.13
CA MET A 430 -32.62 4.27 -14.60
C MET A 430 -32.06 3.38 -15.72
N LEU A 431 -32.71 3.32 -16.86
CA LEU A 431 -32.25 2.57 -18.02
C LEU A 431 -30.96 3.11 -18.59
N ASP A 432 -30.82 4.44 -18.71
CA ASP A 432 -29.58 5.09 -19.16
C ASP A 432 -28.42 4.82 -18.20
N PHE A 433 -28.68 4.94 -16.90
CA PHE A 433 -27.68 4.60 -15.87
C PHE A 433 -27.24 3.14 -15.95
N GLU A 434 -28.18 2.20 -16.07
CA GLU A 434 -27.88 0.76 -16.19
C GLU A 434 -27.13 0.42 -17.48
N GLN A 435 -27.40 1.08 -18.59
CA GLN A 435 -26.64 0.89 -19.83
C GLN A 435 -25.19 1.29 -19.72
N VAL A 436 -24.90 2.34 -18.97
CA VAL A 436 -23.53 2.87 -18.80
C VAL A 436 -22.77 2.20 -17.64
N ARG A 437 -23.44 1.99 -16.51
CA ARG A 437 -22.81 1.51 -15.26
C ARG A 437 -23.03 0.02 -15.00
N GLY A 438 -23.97 -0.60 -15.69
CA GLY A 438 -24.43 -1.97 -15.42
C GLY A 438 -25.30 -2.05 -14.18
N VAL A 439 -25.67 -3.27 -13.82
CA VAL A 439 -26.45 -3.61 -12.62
C VAL A 439 -25.50 -3.95 -11.47
N PHE A 440 -25.80 -3.47 -10.27
CA PHE A 440 -24.95 -3.64 -9.09
C PHE A 440 -24.63 -5.11 -8.80
N GLU A 441 -25.65 -5.98 -8.82
CA GLU A 441 -25.52 -7.39 -8.48
C GLU A 441 -24.63 -8.17 -9.46
N SER A 442 -24.56 -7.74 -10.72
CA SER A 442 -23.72 -8.35 -11.76
C SER A 442 -22.37 -7.67 -11.94
N ASN A 443 -22.08 -6.61 -11.18
CA ASN A 443 -20.80 -5.90 -11.28
C ASN A 443 -19.63 -6.84 -10.92
N PRO A 444 -18.59 -6.96 -11.78
CA PRO A 444 -17.46 -7.89 -11.54
C PRO A 444 -16.72 -7.68 -10.21
N PHE A 445 -16.63 -6.44 -9.73
CA PHE A 445 -16.01 -6.17 -8.44
C PHE A 445 -16.89 -6.67 -7.29
N VAL A 446 -18.20 -6.43 -7.36
CA VAL A 446 -19.17 -6.87 -6.35
C VAL A 446 -19.21 -8.40 -6.26
N THR A 447 -19.31 -9.08 -7.40
CA THR A 447 -19.30 -10.55 -7.45
C THR A 447 -17.99 -11.13 -6.93
N ALA A 448 -16.83 -10.49 -7.21
CA ALA A 448 -15.55 -10.89 -6.68
C ALA A 448 -15.47 -10.74 -5.15
N VAL A 449 -16.03 -9.67 -4.57
CA VAL A 449 -16.09 -9.48 -3.10
C VAL A 449 -16.95 -10.57 -2.45
N LEU A 450 -18.14 -10.87 -3.01
CA LEU A 450 -19.00 -11.93 -2.47
C LEU A 450 -18.32 -13.30 -2.56
N LYS A 451 -17.69 -13.60 -3.69
CA LYS A 451 -16.94 -14.85 -3.84
C LYS A 451 -15.76 -14.96 -2.88
N HIS A 452 -15.08 -13.85 -2.61
CA HIS A 452 -13.99 -13.82 -1.62
C HIS A 452 -14.50 -14.16 -0.22
N ILE A 453 -15.68 -13.65 0.19
CA ILE A 453 -16.31 -13.99 1.47
C ILE A 453 -16.55 -15.51 1.56
N GLU A 454 -17.15 -16.14 0.52
CA GLU A 454 -17.39 -17.58 0.47
C GLU A 454 -16.09 -18.38 0.61
N VAL A 455 -15.12 -18.13 -0.28
CA VAL A 455 -13.83 -18.85 -0.30
C VAL A 455 -13.09 -18.73 1.04
N LYS A 456 -13.08 -17.54 1.64
CA LYS A 456 -12.40 -17.35 2.93
C LYS A 456 -13.14 -18.02 4.09
N THR A 457 -14.47 -18.08 4.02
CA THR A 457 -15.27 -18.80 5.00
C THR A 457 -15.02 -20.30 4.91
N GLU A 458 -15.01 -20.88 3.72
CA GLU A 458 -14.71 -22.30 3.49
C GLU A 458 -13.30 -22.66 3.96
N LEU A 459 -12.29 -21.89 3.55
CA LEU A 459 -10.90 -22.11 3.95
C LEU A 459 -10.72 -22.13 5.47
N GLY A 460 -11.36 -21.23 6.19
CA GLY A 460 -11.32 -21.21 7.64
C GLY A 460 -12.00 -22.44 8.27
N ASN A 461 -13.18 -22.82 7.75
CA ASN A 461 -13.90 -24.00 8.23
C ASN A 461 -13.10 -25.29 8.01
N GLU A 462 -12.44 -25.44 6.87
CA GLU A 462 -11.58 -26.58 6.57
C GLU A 462 -10.41 -26.70 7.55
N LEU A 463 -9.71 -25.57 7.85
CA LEU A 463 -8.61 -25.58 8.80
C LEU A 463 -9.10 -25.89 10.23
N VAL A 464 -10.23 -25.30 10.64
CA VAL A 464 -10.85 -25.60 11.93
C VAL A 464 -11.20 -27.08 12.04
N ALA A 465 -11.80 -27.67 11.01
CA ALA A 465 -12.12 -29.10 10.99
C ALA A 465 -10.86 -29.98 11.12
N ARG A 466 -9.80 -29.67 10.36
CA ARG A 466 -8.52 -30.42 10.44
C ARG A 466 -7.89 -30.34 11.83
N LEU A 467 -7.87 -29.16 12.45
CA LEU A 467 -7.32 -28.98 13.79
C LEU A 467 -8.19 -29.64 14.88
N SER A 468 -9.52 -29.63 14.72
CA SER A 468 -10.45 -30.28 15.66
C SER A 468 -10.31 -31.81 15.67
N ASN A 469 -9.89 -32.43 14.58
CA ASN A 469 -9.65 -33.86 14.48
C ASN A 469 -8.54 -34.35 15.44
N ILE A 470 -7.61 -33.47 15.84
CA ILE A 470 -6.59 -33.77 16.86
C ILE A 470 -7.24 -34.27 18.16
N TYR A 471 -8.33 -33.63 18.58
CA TYR A 471 -9.02 -33.98 19.84
C TYR A 471 -9.99 -35.16 19.68
N LEU A 472 -10.59 -35.34 18.50
CA LEU A 472 -11.48 -36.49 18.23
C LEU A 472 -10.71 -37.82 18.21
N SER A 473 -9.48 -37.83 17.69
CA SER A 473 -8.63 -39.01 17.69
C SER A 473 -8.19 -39.45 19.11
N LEU A 474 -8.04 -38.49 20.04
CA LEU A 474 -7.69 -38.76 21.44
C LEU A 474 -8.85 -39.40 22.22
N ILE A 475 -10.12 -39.08 21.88
CA ILE A 475 -11.30 -39.65 22.51
C ILE A 475 -11.44 -41.14 22.14
N HIS A 476 -11.13 -41.53 20.90
CA HIS A 476 -11.16 -42.92 20.48
C HIS A 476 -10.07 -43.83 21.10
N ILE A 477 -8.98 -43.23 21.58
CA ILE A 477 -7.89 -43.95 22.25
C ILE A 477 -8.20 -44.20 23.75
N SER A 478 -9.11 -43.43 24.33
CA SER A 478 -9.44 -43.45 25.76
C SER A 478 -10.68 -44.29 26.11
N GLU A 479 -11.38 -44.93 25.17
CA GLU A 479 -12.43 -45.91 25.50
C GLU A 479 -11.80 -47.21 25.98
N PRO A 480 -12.01 -47.61 27.25
CA PRO A 480 -11.52 -48.89 27.72
C PRO A 480 -12.29 -49.99 27.03
N THR A 481 -11.57 -50.89 26.38
CA THR A 481 -12.09 -52.20 25.92
C THR A 481 -12.81 -52.85 27.07
N ARG A 482 -14.14 -52.81 27.09
CA ARG A 482 -14.93 -53.67 27.98
C ARG A 482 -14.65 -55.11 27.59
N LEU A 483 -13.77 -55.73 28.33
CA LEU A 483 -13.66 -57.20 28.37
C LEU A 483 -15.02 -57.75 28.75
N ARG A 484 -15.66 -58.44 27.83
CA ARG A 484 -16.79 -59.36 28.15
C ARG A 484 -16.19 -60.61 28.81
N CYS A 485 -16.47 -60.76 30.09
CA CYS A 485 -16.45 -62.10 30.72
C CYS A 485 -17.67 -62.88 30.26
#